data_1b922b9e61f54679ad0be0b81a8d40b3
#
_entry.id   1b922b9e61f54679ad0be0b81a8d40b3
#
_cell.length_a   1.000
_cell.length_b   1.000
_cell.length_c   1.000
_cell.angle_alpha   90.00
_cell.angle_beta   90.00
_cell.angle_gamma   90.00
#
_symmetry.space_group_name_H-M   'P 1'
#
loop_
_entity.id
_entity.type
_entity.pdbx_description
1 polymer ?
#
loop_
_entity_poly.entity_id
_entity_poly.type
_entity_poly.pdbx_seq_one_letter_code
_entity_poly.pdbx_strand_id
1 'polypeptide(L)'
;PNYKNGERVVLIRYPHGGTFEIPELVVNNKNPAAKKVLGNAIDAVGINSKVAERLSGADFDGDTATVIPVNDKVKVKTSRPLKELEGFDPKAVYSTEGKTGVRLMKESQKQKQMGIVSNLITDMTLKNAPPEEIAMAVKHSMVVIDAVKHKLDYKQSEKDNHIEELKQKWQVRYDENGELKTGGASTLLSRRK
;
A
#
# COMPACT_ATOMS: atom_id res chain seq x y z
N PRO A 1 22.39 -12.88 -5.75
CA PRO A 1 23.83 -12.74 -6.11
C PRO A 1 24.33 -11.30 -6.04
N ASN A 2 23.42 -10.31 -6.06
CA ASN A 2 23.80 -8.88 -6.05
C ASN A 2 24.12 -8.33 -4.66
N TYR A 3 23.71 -9.03 -3.61
CA TYR A 3 23.88 -8.61 -2.21
C TYR A 3 24.66 -9.66 -1.43
N LYS A 4 25.46 -9.21 -0.46
CA LYS A 4 26.27 -10.09 0.40
C LYS A 4 25.43 -10.69 1.51
N ASN A 5 25.75 -11.90 1.95
CA ASN A 5 25.12 -12.52 3.10
C ASN A 5 25.29 -11.65 4.36
N GLY A 6 24.19 -11.39 5.08
CA GLY A 6 24.18 -10.50 6.23
C GLY A 6 23.96 -9.03 5.93
N GLU A 7 23.94 -8.62 4.67
CA GLU A 7 23.65 -7.25 4.27
C GLU A 7 22.19 -6.88 4.60
N ARG A 8 21.95 -5.65 5.05
CA ARG A 8 20.62 -5.16 5.35
C ARG A 8 20.03 -4.51 4.10
N VAL A 9 18.79 -4.85 3.80
CA VAL A 9 18.04 -4.33 2.66
C VAL A 9 16.61 -4.00 3.08
N VAL A 10 15.96 -3.08 2.38
CA VAL A 10 14.50 -2.91 2.41
C VAL A 10 13.90 -3.40 1.11
N LEU A 11 12.68 -3.91 1.20
CA LEU A 11 11.92 -4.36 0.05
C LEU A 11 10.72 -3.44 -0.16
N ILE A 12 10.54 -2.93 -1.37
CA ILE A 12 9.44 -2.04 -1.73
C ILE A 12 8.70 -2.62 -2.92
N ARG A 13 7.46 -3.00 -2.72
CA ARG A 13 6.51 -3.36 -3.77
C ARG A 13 5.59 -2.18 -4.06
N TYR A 14 5.38 -1.86 -5.31
CA TYR A 14 4.50 -0.76 -5.73
C TYR A 14 3.19 -1.29 -6.32
N PRO A 15 2.06 -0.62 -6.03
CA PRO A 15 1.90 0.49 -5.08
C PRO A 15 1.97 0.01 -3.63
N HIS A 16 2.41 0.88 -2.70
CA HIS A 16 2.41 0.57 -1.27
C HIS A 16 1.67 1.66 -0.48
N GLY A 17 1.11 1.29 0.68
CA GLY A 17 0.35 2.20 1.52
C GLY A 17 1.21 3.10 2.41
N GLY A 18 2.49 2.79 2.58
CA GLY A 18 3.36 3.59 3.43
C GLY A 18 4.51 2.81 4.05
N THR A 19 5.16 3.42 5.04
CA THR A 19 6.37 2.86 5.69
C THR A 19 6.14 1.53 6.40
N PHE A 20 4.90 1.23 6.78
CA PHE A 20 4.52 -0.03 7.43
C PHE A 20 4.53 -1.23 6.46
N GLU A 21 4.49 -0.99 5.15
CA GLU A 21 4.63 -2.01 4.10
C GLU A 21 6.06 -2.14 3.55
N ILE A 22 7.03 -1.44 4.13
CA ILE A 22 8.42 -1.50 3.72
C ILE A 22 9.20 -2.32 4.77
N PRO A 23 9.36 -3.64 4.59
CA PRO A 23 10.11 -4.47 5.51
C PRO A 23 11.61 -4.24 5.36
N GLU A 24 12.30 -4.15 6.48
CA GLU A 24 13.75 -4.25 6.53
C GLU A 24 14.14 -5.71 6.77
N LEU A 25 15.03 -6.23 5.96
CA LEU A 25 15.40 -7.63 5.88
C LEU A 25 16.93 -7.80 5.93
N VAL A 26 17.35 -8.99 6.29
CA VAL A 26 18.75 -9.41 6.24
C VAL A 26 18.92 -10.45 5.14
N VAL A 27 19.87 -10.22 4.24
CA VAL A 27 20.18 -11.13 3.13
C VAL A 27 20.74 -12.45 3.65
N ASN A 28 20.12 -13.56 3.24
CA ASN A 28 20.56 -14.91 3.55
C ASN A 28 20.77 -15.73 2.25
N ASN A 29 21.98 -15.71 1.75
CA ASN A 29 22.36 -16.47 0.54
C ASN A 29 22.67 -17.95 0.84
N LYS A 30 22.59 -18.37 2.11
CA LYS A 30 22.91 -19.74 2.53
C LYS A 30 21.66 -20.61 2.79
N ASN A 31 20.46 -20.10 2.50
CA ASN A 31 19.21 -20.84 2.71
C ASN A 31 19.07 -21.95 1.65
N PRO A 32 19.09 -23.25 2.04
CA PRO A 32 19.00 -24.35 1.09
C PRO A 32 17.67 -24.43 0.35
N ALA A 33 16.56 -24.10 1.04
CA ALA A 33 15.23 -24.12 0.46
C ALA A 33 15.08 -23.04 -0.62
N ALA A 34 15.56 -21.83 -0.35
CA ALA A 34 15.60 -20.76 -1.35
C ALA A 34 16.46 -21.15 -2.56
N LYS A 35 17.62 -21.75 -2.32
CA LYS A 35 18.50 -22.24 -3.39
C LYS A 35 17.84 -23.30 -4.27
N LYS A 36 17.09 -24.21 -3.67
CA LYS A 36 16.34 -25.25 -4.39
C LYS A 36 15.25 -24.68 -5.29
N VAL A 37 14.55 -23.64 -4.83
CA VAL A 37 13.44 -23.02 -5.56
C VAL A 37 13.93 -22.03 -6.61
N LEU A 38 14.86 -21.15 -6.24
CA LEU A 38 15.33 -20.07 -7.12
C LEU A 38 16.40 -20.54 -8.12
N GLY A 39 17.12 -21.63 -7.82
CA GLY A 39 18.20 -22.11 -8.68
C GLY A 39 19.22 -21.02 -8.96
N ASN A 40 19.43 -20.74 -10.23
CA ASN A 40 20.36 -19.70 -10.72
C ASN A 40 19.67 -18.40 -11.12
N ALA A 41 18.42 -18.17 -10.72
CA ALA A 41 17.72 -16.92 -11.01
C ALA A 41 18.49 -15.72 -10.43
N ILE A 42 18.76 -14.72 -11.27
CA ILE A 42 19.51 -13.51 -10.90
C ILE A 42 18.59 -12.33 -10.57
N ASP A 43 17.33 -12.43 -10.94
CA ASP A 43 16.27 -11.41 -10.86
C ASP A 43 15.13 -11.78 -9.91
N ALA A 44 15.28 -12.84 -9.13
CA ALA A 44 14.29 -13.28 -8.16
C ALA A 44 14.87 -13.35 -6.74
N VAL A 45 14.03 -13.08 -5.76
CA VAL A 45 14.35 -13.17 -4.32
C VAL A 45 13.29 -14.00 -3.61
N GLY A 46 13.74 -14.88 -2.70
CA GLY A 46 12.84 -15.56 -1.77
C GLY A 46 12.62 -14.69 -0.53
N ILE A 47 11.38 -14.59 -0.07
CA ILE A 47 11.04 -13.90 1.17
C ILE A 47 10.25 -14.81 2.11
N ASN A 48 10.31 -14.50 3.40
CA ASN A 48 9.52 -15.21 4.40
C ASN A 48 8.03 -14.90 4.23
N SER A 49 7.14 -15.87 4.49
CA SER A 49 5.70 -15.71 4.38
C SER A 49 5.15 -14.52 5.21
N LYS A 50 5.67 -14.32 6.44
CA LYS A 50 5.29 -13.17 7.27
C LYS A 50 5.70 -11.83 6.66
N VAL A 51 6.77 -11.80 5.87
CA VAL A 51 7.17 -10.60 5.13
C VAL A 51 6.22 -10.39 3.95
N ALA A 52 5.82 -11.47 3.30
CA ALA A 52 4.85 -11.45 2.23
C ALA A 52 3.50 -10.86 2.64
N GLU A 53 2.98 -11.29 3.79
CA GLU A 53 1.75 -10.75 4.38
C GLU A 53 1.81 -9.24 4.63
N ARG A 54 3.02 -8.71 4.85
CA ARG A 54 3.25 -7.28 5.04
C ARG A 54 3.24 -6.47 3.74
N LEU A 55 3.41 -7.13 2.61
CA LEU A 55 3.39 -6.51 1.29
C LEU A 55 1.97 -6.60 0.73
N SER A 56 1.12 -5.63 1.05
CA SER A 56 -0.29 -5.62 0.67
C SER A 56 -0.51 -5.94 -0.81
N GLY A 57 -1.40 -6.89 -1.08
CA GLY A 57 -1.74 -7.33 -2.43
C GLY A 57 -0.64 -8.14 -3.15
N ALA A 58 0.38 -8.64 -2.43
CA ALA A 58 1.32 -9.59 -2.98
C ALA A 58 0.67 -10.97 -3.06
N ASP A 59 0.57 -11.53 -4.26
CA ASP A 59 0.01 -12.85 -4.53
C ASP A 59 1.00 -13.80 -5.19
N PHE A 60 2.25 -13.33 -5.38
CA PHE A 60 3.38 -14.13 -5.89
C PHE A 60 3.22 -14.70 -7.29
N ASP A 61 2.36 -14.13 -8.10
CA ASP A 61 2.13 -14.52 -9.51
C ASP A 61 3.06 -13.81 -10.51
N GLY A 62 4.14 -13.21 -10.03
CA GLY A 62 5.09 -12.42 -10.82
C GLY A 62 5.27 -11.00 -10.30
N ASP A 63 4.96 -10.77 -9.04
CA ASP A 63 5.17 -9.50 -8.37
C ASP A 63 6.62 -9.02 -8.49
N THR A 64 6.78 -7.75 -8.77
CA THR A 64 8.08 -7.09 -8.76
C THR A 64 8.27 -6.24 -7.52
N ALA A 65 9.48 -6.23 -6.98
CA ALA A 65 9.83 -5.41 -5.84
C ALA A 65 11.22 -4.77 -6.04
N THR A 66 11.36 -3.55 -5.55
CA THR A 66 12.65 -2.87 -5.49
C THR A 66 13.37 -3.26 -4.21
N VAL A 67 14.61 -3.72 -4.33
CA VAL A 67 15.48 -4.04 -3.20
C VAL A 67 16.52 -2.94 -3.05
N ILE A 68 16.54 -2.26 -1.90
CA ILE A 68 17.45 -1.16 -1.62
C ILE A 68 18.37 -1.53 -0.45
N PRO A 69 19.71 -1.53 -0.63
CA PRO A 69 20.63 -1.76 0.48
C PRO A 69 20.57 -0.60 1.48
N VAL A 70 20.52 -0.93 2.76
CA VAL A 70 20.47 0.05 3.87
C VAL A 70 21.80 0.05 4.59
N ASN A 71 22.39 1.22 4.73
CA ASN A 71 23.66 1.44 5.40
C ASN A 71 23.70 2.86 6.05
N ASP A 72 24.85 3.27 6.54
CA ASP A 72 24.99 4.57 7.19
C ASP A 72 24.66 5.76 6.28
N LYS A 73 24.82 5.61 4.97
CA LYS A 73 24.56 6.65 3.96
C LYS A 73 23.16 6.55 3.39
N VAL A 74 22.61 5.33 3.28
CA VAL A 74 21.28 5.07 2.70
C VAL A 74 20.35 4.59 3.81
N LYS A 75 19.41 5.44 4.21
CA LYS A 75 18.41 5.15 5.23
C LYS A 75 17.01 5.21 4.60
N VAL A 76 16.23 4.16 4.76
CA VAL A 76 14.83 4.13 4.37
C VAL A 76 13.99 4.00 5.64
N LYS A 77 13.02 4.91 5.82
CA LYS A 77 12.11 4.87 6.96
C LYS A 77 11.19 3.67 6.84
N THR A 78 11.21 2.80 7.83
CA THR A 78 10.26 1.70 7.98
C THR A 78 9.49 1.86 9.29
N SER A 79 8.32 1.25 9.40
CA SER A 79 7.55 1.20 10.64
C SER A 79 6.98 -0.20 10.85
N ARG A 80 6.43 -0.47 12.02
CA ARG A 80 5.76 -1.75 12.29
C ARG A 80 4.51 -1.88 11.41
N PRO A 81 4.09 -3.11 11.07
CA PRO A 81 2.80 -3.35 10.43
C PRO A 81 1.66 -2.71 11.24
N LEU A 82 0.62 -2.28 10.54
CA LEU A 82 -0.59 -1.76 11.19
C LEU A 82 -1.41 -2.94 11.70
N LYS A 83 -1.63 -2.99 13.02
CA LYS A 83 -2.39 -4.08 13.67
C LYS A 83 -3.83 -4.17 13.16
N GLU A 84 -4.40 -3.03 12.81
CA GLU A 84 -5.77 -2.89 12.30
C GLU A 84 -5.99 -3.55 10.94
N LEU A 85 -4.89 -3.93 10.24
CA LEU A 85 -4.94 -4.65 8.97
C LEU A 85 -4.85 -6.17 9.15
N GLU A 86 -4.49 -6.65 10.35
CA GLU A 86 -4.37 -8.09 10.63
C GLU A 86 -5.71 -8.79 10.41
N GLY A 87 -5.72 -9.80 9.55
CA GLY A 87 -6.94 -10.58 9.25
C GLY A 87 -7.99 -9.85 8.40
N PHE A 88 -7.71 -8.63 7.92
CA PHE A 88 -8.64 -7.94 7.04
C PHE A 88 -8.62 -8.56 5.63
N ASP A 89 -9.76 -9.13 5.23
CA ASP A 89 -10.00 -9.64 3.88
C ASP A 89 -11.07 -8.81 3.17
N PRO A 90 -10.71 -8.02 2.15
CA PRO A 90 -11.65 -7.22 1.38
C PRO A 90 -12.81 -8.01 0.79
N LYS A 91 -12.57 -9.27 0.37
CA LYS A 91 -13.58 -10.13 -0.25
C LYS A 91 -14.60 -10.62 0.76
N ALA A 92 -14.15 -11.00 1.96
CA ALA A 92 -15.05 -11.44 3.02
C ALA A 92 -15.99 -10.30 3.49
N VAL A 93 -15.48 -9.06 3.53
CA VAL A 93 -16.25 -7.92 4.07
C VAL A 93 -17.12 -7.24 3.00
N TYR A 94 -16.59 -7.05 1.79
CA TYR A 94 -17.20 -6.18 0.77
C TYR A 94 -17.67 -6.90 -0.49
N SER A 95 -17.79 -8.23 -0.49
CA SER A 95 -18.41 -8.96 -1.60
C SER A 95 -19.82 -8.44 -1.90
N THR A 96 -20.14 -8.31 -3.18
CA THR A 96 -21.49 -7.96 -3.65
C THR A 96 -22.32 -9.19 -4.00
N GLU A 97 -21.80 -10.39 -3.77
CA GLU A 97 -22.50 -11.64 -4.02
C GLU A 97 -23.82 -11.68 -3.23
N GLY A 98 -24.92 -11.96 -3.92
CA GLY A 98 -26.27 -11.96 -3.33
C GLY A 98 -26.86 -10.58 -3.04
N LYS A 99 -26.14 -9.48 -3.30
CA LYS A 99 -26.65 -8.11 -3.12
C LYS A 99 -27.17 -7.51 -4.42
N THR A 100 -28.29 -6.81 -4.38
CA THR A 100 -28.88 -6.09 -5.51
C THR A 100 -28.69 -4.59 -5.36
N GLY A 101 -28.65 -3.86 -6.48
CA GLY A 101 -28.55 -2.39 -6.47
C GLY A 101 -27.18 -1.82 -6.13
N VAL A 102 -26.14 -2.65 -5.95
CA VAL A 102 -24.79 -2.20 -5.67
C VAL A 102 -24.14 -1.63 -6.92
N ARG A 103 -23.54 -0.43 -6.78
CA ARG A 103 -22.78 0.20 -7.86
C ARG A 103 -21.39 -0.39 -7.97
N LEU A 104 -21.18 -1.25 -8.96
CA LEU A 104 -19.88 -1.83 -9.26
C LEU A 104 -18.92 -0.80 -9.88
N MET A 105 -17.64 -0.92 -9.56
CA MET A 105 -16.58 -0.13 -10.17
C MET A 105 -16.32 -0.58 -11.61
N LYS A 106 -16.16 0.39 -12.51
CA LYS A 106 -15.70 0.14 -13.88
C LYS A 106 -14.19 0.17 -13.94
N GLU A 107 -13.59 -0.59 -14.86
CA GLU A 107 -12.13 -0.62 -15.05
C GLU A 107 -11.56 0.79 -15.30
N SER A 108 -12.25 1.60 -16.10
CA SER A 108 -11.85 3.00 -16.36
C SER A 108 -11.84 3.91 -15.12
N GLN A 109 -12.47 3.51 -14.03
CA GLN A 109 -12.53 4.26 -12.77
C GLN A 109 -11.43 3.84 -11.78
N LYS A 110 -10.91 2.60 -11.91
CA LYS A 110 -9.98 1.99 -10.96
C LYS A 110 -8.75 2.86 -10.71
N GLN A 111 -8.06 3.27 -11.79
CA GLN A 111 -6.86 4.09 -11.66
C GLN A 111 -7.13 5.43 -10.95
N LYS A 112 -8.25 6.07 -11.28
CA LYS A 112 -8.66 7.32 -10.62
C LYS A 112 -8.92 7.11 -9.13
N GLN A 113 -9.66 6.07 -8.76
CA GLN A 113 -9.98 5.77 -7.36
C GLN A 113 -8.71 5.38 -6.58
N MET A 114 -7.82 4.58 -7.17
CA MET A 114 -6.53 4.28 -6.57
C MET A 114 -5.68 5.54 -6.37
N GLY A 115 -5.64 6.44 -7.35
CA GLY A 115 -4.93 7.71 -7.22
C GLY A 115 -5.46 8.57 -6.08
N ILE A 116 -6.78 8.63 -5.90
CA ILE A 116 -7.41 9.39 -4.81
C ILE A 116 -7.00 8.83 -3.45
N VAL A 117 -7.13 7.53 -3.23
CA VAL A 117 -6.83 6.94 -1.92
C VAL A 117 -5.32 6.90 -1.64
N SER A 118 -4.48 6.64 -2.64
CA SER A 118 -3.02 6.68 -2.48
C SER A 118 -2.52 8.08 -2.11
N ASN A 119 -3.09 9.13 -2.71
CA ASN A 119 -2.78 10.51 -2.34
C ASN A 119 -3.20 10.82 -0.89
N LEU A 120 -4.37 10.33 -0.47
CA LEU A 120 -4.83 10.49 0.91
C LEU A 120 -3.86 9.82 1.89
N ILE A 121 -3.49 8.56 1.65
CA ILE A 121 -2.54 7.83 2.50
C ILE A 121 -1.18 8.56 2.56
N THR A 122 -0.72 9.09 1.43
CA THR A 122 0.53 9.87 1.37
C THR A 122 0.43 11.12 2.22
N ASP A 123 -0.65 11.89 2.11
CA ASP A 123 -0.87 13.10 2.90
C ASP A 123 -0.94 12.79 4.39
N MET A 124 -1.67 11.76 4.77
CA MET A 124 -1.80 11.29 6.15
C MET A 124 -0.43 10.88 6.71
N THR A 125 0.36 10.13 5.94
CA THR A 125 1.69 9.67 6.35
C THR A 125 2.65 10.86 6.54
N LEU A 126 2.66 11.82 5.62
CA LEU A 126 3.52 13.02 5.70
C LEU A 126 3.14 13.93 6.87
N LYS A 127 1.88 13.96 7.25
CA LYS A 127 1.34 14.75 8.37
C LYS A 127 1.34 13.99 9.69
N ASN A 128 1.93 12.77 9.74
CA ASN A 128 1.98 11.90 10.91
C ASN A 128 0.58 11.60 11.49
N ALA A 129 -0.37 11.25 10.64
CA ALA A 129 -1.69 10.80 11.06
C ALA A 129 -1.58 9.57 11.98
N PRO A 130 -2.52 9.37 12.91
CA PRO A 130 -2.57 8.16 13.74
C PRO A 130 -2.61 6.89 12.90
N PRO A 131 -1.95 5.81 13.34
CA PRO A 131 -1.93 4.53 12.63
C PRO A 131 -3.33 3.98 12.31
N GLU A 132 -4.29 4.17 13.20
CA GLU A 132 -5.67 3.72 13.07
C GLU A 132 -6.37 4.41 11.89
N GLU A 133 -6.16 5.71 11.73
CA GLU A 133 -6.71 6.47 10.61
C GLU A 133 -6.05 6.09 9.28
N ILE A 134 -4.72 5.89 9.29
CA ILE A 134 -4.00 5.38 8.10
C ILE A 134 -4.54 4.01 7.72
N ALA A 135 -4.79 3.13 8.69
CA ALA A 135 -5.33 1.80 8.44
C ALA A 135 -6.72 1.84 7.78
N MET A 136 -7.58 2.78 8.14
CA MET A 136 -8.87 2.99 7.46
C MET A 136 -8.67 3.28 5.96
N ALA A 137 -7.80 4.23 5.63
CA ALA A 137 -7.51 4.55 4.24
C ALA A 137 -6.87 3.38 3.48
N VAL A 138 -6.01 2.60 4.15
CA VAL A 138 -5.38 1.41 3.56
C VAL A 138 -6.40 0.30 3.33
N LYS A 139 -7.30 0.01 4.27
CA LYS A 139 -8.40 -0.94 4.07
C LYS A 139 -9.23 -0.59 2.83
N HIS A 140 -9.58 0.69 2.71
CA HIS A 140 -10.29 1.15 1.51
C HIS A 140 -9.46 0.97 0.24
N SER A 141 -8.16 1.24 0.25
CA SER A 141 -7.29 1.03 -0.91
C SER A 141 -7.24 -0.44 -1.35
N MET A 142 -7.20 -1.38 -0.39
CA MET A 142 -7.25 -2.83 -0.67
C MET A 142 -8.57 -3.24 -1.33
N VAL A 143 -9.69 -2.62 -0.93
CA VAL A 143 -10.99 -2.84 -1.59
C VAL A 143 -10.98 -2.26 -3.00
N VAL A 144 -10.47 -1.04 -3.19
CA VAL A 144 -10.44 -0.36 -4.49
C VAL A 144 -9.60 -1.11 -5.53
N ILE A 145 -8.43 -1.63 -5.16
CA ILE A 145 -7.56 -2.35 -6.09
C ILE A 145 -8.22 -3.63 -6.60
N ASP A 146 -9.00 -4.29 -5.76
CA ASP A 146 -9.66 -5.56 -6.04
C ASP A 146 -11.12 -5.41 -6.48
N ALA A 147 -11.67 -4.20 -6.43
CA ALA A 147 -13.10 -3.94 -6.63
C ALA A 147 -13.64 -4.42 -7.99
N VAL A 148 -12.87 -4.30 -9.05
CA VAL A 148 -13.28 -4.75 -10.39
C VAL A 148 -13.17 -6.28 -10.49
N LYS A 149 -12.01 -6.83 -10.11
CA LYS A 149 -11.70 -8.27 -10.21
C LYS A 149 -12.69 -9.13 -9.41
N HIS A 150 -13.04 -8.67 -8.21
CA HIS A 150 -13.85 -9.44 -7.26
C HIS A 150 -15.24 -8.85 -7.00
N LYS A 151 -15.66 -7.86 -7.79
CA LYS A 151 -16.99 -7.20 -7.66
C LYS A 151 -17.24 -6.74 -6.22
N LEU A 152 -16.34 -5.92 -5.65
CA LEU A 152 -16.46 -5.46 -4.28
C LEU A 152 -17.24 -4.14 -4.19
N ASP A 153 -17.97 -3.95 -3.09
CA ASP A 153 -18.69 -2.72 -2.79
C ASP A 153 -17.73 -1.64 -2.28
N TYR A 154 -17.02 -1.02 -3.20
CA TYR A 154 -16.06 0.05 -2.87
C TYR A 154 -16.73 1.30 -2.31
N LYS A 155 -18.02 1.53 -2.62
CA LYS A 155 -18.77 2.67 -2.08
C LYS A 155 -19.15 2.47 -0.62
N GLN A 156 -19.50 1.25 -0.24
CA GLN A 156 -19.69 0.93 1.17
C GLN A 156 -18.38 1.03 1.93
N SER A 157 -17.29 0.50 1.37
CA SER A 157 -15.96 0.62 1.96
C SER A 157 -15.51 2.09 2.14
N GLU A 158 -15.83 2.99 1.19
CA GLU A 158 -15.56 4.43 1.29
C GLU A 158 -16.24 5.04 2.53
N LYS A 159 -17.50 4.64 2.81
CA LYS A 159 -18.25 5.09 3.97
C LYS A 159 -17.75 4.49 5.28
N ASP A 160 -17.59 3.17 5.33
CA ASP A 160 -17.19 2.44 6.54
C ASP A 160 -15.80 2.84 7.03
N ASN A 161 -14.92 3.23 6.10
CA ASN A 161 -13.58 3.70 6.41
C ASN A 161 -13.48 5.25 6.46
N HIS A 162 -14.59 5.95 6.52
CA HIS A 162 -14.66 7.41 6.73
C HIS A 162 -13.77 8.21 5.77
N ILE A 163 -13.67 7.77 4.51
CA ILE A 163 -12.70 8.35 3.56
C ILE A 163 -12.94 9.84 3.31
N GLU A 164 -14.19 10.28 3.28
CA GLU A 164 -14.50 11.70 3.04
C GLU A 164 -14.09 12.57 4.24
N GLU A 165 -14.33 12.11 5.47
CA GLU A 165 -13.91 12.78 6.70
C GLU A 165 -12.39 12.84 6.80
N LEU A 166 -11.69 11.74 6.42
CA LEU A 166 -10.23 11.72 6.38
C LEU A 166 -9.66 12.71 5.35
N LYS A 167 -10.30 12.85 4.19
CA LYS A 167 -9.92 13.89 3.20
C LYS A 167 -10.10 15.30 3.77
N GLN A 168 -11.23 15.57 4.40
CA GLN A 168 -11.49 16.86 5.03
C GLN A 168 -10.48 17.17 6.12
N LYS A 169 -10.07 16.18 6.90
CA LYS A 169 -9.11 16.35 7.98
C LYS A 169 -7.66 16.51 7.48
N TRP A 170 -7.25 15.70 6.52
CA TRP A 170 -5.84 15.56 6.15
C TRP A 170 -5.45 16.21 4.84
N GLN A 171 -6.39 16.46 3.92
CA GLN A 171 -6.14 17.04 2.59
C GLN A 171 -6.68 18.47 2.43
N VAL A 172 -6.96 19.14 3.51
CA VAL A 172 -7.37 20.55 3.50
C VAL A 172 -6.21 21.45 3.10
N ARG A 173 -6.45 22.37 2.20
CA ARG A 173 -5.55 23.44 1.78
C ARG A 173 -6.35 24.69 1.42
N TYR A 174 -5.71 25.84 1.54
CA TYR A 174 -6.25 27.08 0.99
C TYR A 174 -5.68 27.31 -0.41
N ASP A 175 -6.51 27.74 -1.35
CA ASP A 175 -6.06 28.15 -2.67
C ASP A 175 -5.54 29.61 -2.66
N GLU A 176 -5.21 30.13 -3.86
CA GLU A 176 -4.66 31.47 -4.01
C GLU A 176 -5.64 32.58 -3.60
N ASN A 177 -6.94 32.29 -3.59
CA ASN A 177 -8.01 33.20 -3.18
C ASN A 177 -8.38 33.06 -1.69
N GLY A 178 -7.69 32.17 -0.95
CA GLY A 178 -8.01 31.88 0.44
C GLY A 178 -9.20 30.95 0.62
N GLU A 179 -9.72 30.34 -0.45
CA GLU A 179 -10.82 29.38 -0.37
C GLU A 179 -10.33 28.01 0.07
N LEU A 180 -11.12 27.34 0.93
CA LEU A 180 -10.82 26.01 1.41
C LEU A 180 -11.06 24.98 0.30
N LYS A 181 -10.02 24.26 -0.08
CA LYS A 181 -10.09 23.13 -1.00
C LYS A 181 -9.72 21.83 -0.26
N THR A 182 -10.44 20.76 -0.56
CA THR A 182 -10.18 19.42 -0.05
C THR A 182 -9.76 18.48 -1.17
N GLY A 183 -8.92 17.50 -0.85
CA GLY A 183 -8.44 16.52 -1.81
C GLY A 183 -7.32 17.03 -2.73
N GLY A 184 -6.90 16.17 -3.63
CA GLY A 184 -5.82 16.39 -4.59
C GLY A 184 -4.50 15.73 -4.20
N ALA A 185 -3.55 15.74 -5.14
CA ALA A 185 -2.22 15.19 -4.88
C ALA A 185 -1.39 16.17 -4.05
N SER A 186 -0.88 15.72 -2.91
CA SER A 186 0.03 16.51 -2.08
C SER A 186 1.50 16.15 -2.30
N THR A 187 1.81 15.44 -3.39
CA THR A 187 3.20 15.12 -3.72
C THR A 187 4.03 16.39 -3.88
N LEU A 188 5.32 16.31 -3.56
CA LEU A 188 6.25 17.42 -3.76
C LEU A 188 6.23 17.98 -5.18
N LEU A 189 5.92 17.14 -6.18
CA LEU A 189 5.78 17.54 -7.58
C LEU A 189 4.54 18.39 -7.83
N SER A 190 3.41 18.07 -7.19
CA SER A 190 2.17 18.84 -7.33
C SER A 190 2.18 20.17 -6.56
N ARG A 191 3.14 20.35 -5.65
CA ARG A 191 3.35 21.60 -4.89
C ARG A 191 4.38 22.53 -5.53
N ARG A 192 5.07 22.10 -6.56
CA ARG A 192 5.95 22.99 -7.34
C ARG A 192 5.09 23.89 -8.20
N LYS A 193 5.10 25.17 -7.86
CA LYS A 193 4.79 26.25 -8.81
C LYS A 193 5.99 26.47 -9.72
#